data_0d4321a1bd613cfe0312fa18f925c2b5
#
_entry.id   0d4321a1bd613cfe0312fa18f925c2b5
#
_cell.length_a   1.000
_cell.length_b   1.000
_cell.length_c   1.000
_cell.angle_alpha   90.00
_cell.angle_beta   90.00
_cell.angle_gamma   90.00
#
_symmetry.space_group_name_H-M   'P 1'
#
loop_
_entity.id
_entity.type
_entity.pdbx_description
1 polymer ?
#
loop_
_entity_poly.entity_id
_entity_poly.type
_entity_poly.pdbx_seq_one_letter_code
_entity_poly.pdbx_strand_id
1 'polypeptide(L)'
;MSNLRPEGVPVNFDGSDRHFIFTIKVIDDLQYMHPATGIFKMIEEAGKDTLEGLLYLVDIVYALCDGSVTRTDIMQSLKTNTLQGGGSLQTVRSAIDLALVESMPEPTDEDIPVREDASGIIETPKFLIIAMARFGYSETEAWNLTLRKFSLLNDAYMTINGMKKAEDDYMPLSMLP
;
A
#
# COMPACT_ATOMS: atom_id res chain seq x y z
N MET A 1 15.45 -4.18 17.72
CA MET A 1 14.57 -4.85 16.74
C MET A 1 13.48 -3.85 16.39
N SER A 2 13.58 -3.22 15.24
CA SER A 2 12.54 -2.29 14.78
C SER A 2 11.24 -3.09 14.61
N ASN A 3 10.14 -2.57 15.14
CA ASN A 3 8.82 -3.16 14.97
C ASN A 3 8.52 -3.28 13.47
N LEU A 4 8.56 -4.51 12.95
CA LEU A 4 8.19 -4.84 11.56
C LEU A 4 6.66 -4.75 11.33
N ARG A 5 5.91 -4.21 12.29
CA ARG A 5 4.49 -3.91 12.07
C ARG A 5 4.42 -2.52 11.45
N PRO A 6 3.91 -2.39 10.22
CA PRO A 6 3.61 -1.08 9.69
C PRO A 6 2.56 -0.44 10.61
N GLU A 7 2.90 0.71 11.19
CA GLU A 7 2.00 1.43 12.09
C GLU A 7 0.88 2.13 11.33
N GLY A 8 1.00 2.21 10.01
CA GLY A 8 0.11 2.96 9.14
C GLY A 8 0.23 4.47 9.33
N VAL A 9 -0.29 5.23 8.40
CA VAL A 9 -0.29 6.69 8.43
C VAL A 9 -1.49 7.18 9.23
N PRO A 10 -1.28 7.90 10.34
CA PRO A 10 -2.39 8.42 11.14
C PRO A 10 -3.16 9.49 10.37
N VAL A 11 -4.48 9.42 10.39
CA VAL A 11 -5.38 10.37 9.77
C VAL A 11 -6.65 10.55 10.60
N ASN A 12 -7.11 11.78 10.70
CA ASN A 12 -8.41 12.09 11.29
C ASN A 12 -9.24 12.82 10.24
N PHE A 13 -10.32 12.21 9.77
CA PHE A 13 -11.22 12.81 8.79
C PHE A 13 -12.69 12.77 9.22
N ASP A 14 -13.07 11.91 10.16
CA ASP A 14 -14.42 11.70 10.65
C ASP A 14 -14.56 11.94 12.17
N GLY A 15 -13.55 12.57 12.77
CA GLY A 15 -13.45 12.77 14.21
C GLY A 15 -12.87 11.59 14.97
N SER A 16 -12.47 10.54 14.28
CA SER A 16 -11.78 9.36 14.84
C SER A 16 -10.35 9.28 14.36
N ASP A 17 -9.45 8.84 15.22
CA ASP A 17 -8.06 8.55 14.83
C ASP A 17 -8.02 7.21 14.09
N ARG A 18 -7.58 7.27 12.85
CA ARG A 18 -7.44 6.11 11.96
C ARG A 18 -6.02 5.96 11.46
N HIS A 19 -5.67 4.78 10.96
CA HIS A 19 -4.36 4.51 10.37
C HIS A 19 -4.55 3.93 8.99
N PHE A 20 -4.05 4.62 7.98
CA PHE A 20 -4.10 4.16 6.60
C PHE A 20 -2.89 3.29 6.27
N ILE A 21 -3.16 2.11 5.73
CA ILE A 21 -2.12 1.16 5.32
C ILE A 21 -2.61 0.34 4.13
N PHE A 22 -1.83 0.28 3.07
CA PHE A 22 -2.14 -0.55 1.89
C PHE A 22 -1.63 -1.99 2.10
N THR A 23 -2.50 -2.83 2.64
CA THR A 23 -2.27 -4.27 2.69
C THR A 23 -2.63 -4.93 1.37
N ILE A 24 -2.22 -6.19 1.18
CA ILE A 24 -2.64 -6.98 0.01
C ILE A 24 -4.17 -7.04 -0.09
N LYS A 25 -4.87 -7.17 1.05
CA LYS A 25 -6.33 -7.15 1.10
C LYS A 25 -6.92 -5.83 0.59
N VAL A 26 -6.42 -4.69 1.05
CA VAL A 26 -6.90 -3.38 0.60
C VAL A 26 -6.72 -3.20 -0.91
N ILE A 27 -5.58 -3.65 -1.45
CA ILE A 27 -5.30 -3.60 -2.88
C ILE A 27 -6.28 -4.49 -3.65
N ASP A 28 -6.53 -5.70 -3.16
CA ASP A 28 -7.47 -6.65 -3.78
C ASP A 28 -8.91 -6.11 -3.77
N ASP A 29 -9.37 -5.60 -2.64
CA ASP A 29 -10.70 -4.99 -2.48
C ASP A 29 -10.90 -3.83 -3.48
N LEU A 30 -9.89 -2.96 -3.64
CA LEU A 30 -9.92 -1.86 -4.60
C LEU A 30 -9.96 -2.34 -6.05
N GLN A 31 -9.17 -3.35 -6.39
CA GLN A 31 -9.18 -3.95 -7.73
C GLN A 31 -10.49 -4.70 -8.03
N TYR A 32 -11.10 -5.30 -7.01
CA TYR A 32 -12.42 -5.91 -7.14
C TYR A 32 -13.51 -4.86 -7.44
N MET A 33 -13.44 -3.70 -6.77
CA MET A 33 -14.37 -2.59 -7.04
C MET A 33 -14.14 -1.94 -8.41
N HIS A 34 -12.89 -1.90 -8.87
CA HIS A 34 -12.47 -1.23 -10.10
C HIS A 34 -11.61 -2.15 -10.99
N PRO A 35 -12.16 -3.22 -11.56
CA PRO A 35 -11.38 -4.28 -12.20
C PRO A 35 -10.61 -3.86 -13.46
N ALA A 36 -10.92 -2.70 -14.03
CA ALA A 36 -10.24 -2.15 -15.19
C ALA A 36 -9.20 -1.05 -14.86
N THR A 37 -9.02 -0.74 -13.55
CA THR A 37 -8.21 0.40 -13.14
C THR A 37 -7.19 -0.05 -12.08
N GLY A 38 -5.91 0.07 -12.39
CA GLY A 38 -4.85 -0.24 -11.43
C GLY A 38 -4.79 0.76 -10.28
N ILE A 39 -4.25 0.32 -9.13
CA ILE A 39 -4.21 1.08 -7.88
C ILE A 39 -3.54 2.45 -8.03
N PHE A 40 -2.43 2.54 -8.77
CA PHE A 40 -1.72 3.80 -8.98
C PHE A 40 -2.56 4.81 -9.75
N LYS A 41 -3.29 4.35 -10.78
CA LYS A 41 -4.20 5.19 -11.53
C LYS A 41 -5.39 5.64 -10.70
N MET A 42 -5.94 4.78 -9.85
CA MET A 42 -7.02 5.17 -8.92
C MET A 42 -6.57 6.29 -7.99
N ILE A 43 -5.36 6.21 -7.45
CA ILE A 43 -4.81 7.23 -6.54
C ILE A 43 -4.52 8.53 -7.31
N GLU A 44 -3.95 8.45 -8.50
CA GLU A 44 -3.76 9.62 -9.37
C GLU A 44 -5.09 10.33 -9.66
N GLU A 45 -6.14 9.59 -10.02
CA GLU A 45 -7.46 10.15 -10.28
C GLU A 45 -8.09 10.73 -8.99
N ALA A 46 -7.95 10.06 -7.85
CA ALA A 46 -8.42 10.56 -6.55
C ALA A 46 -7.76 11.88 -6.14
N GLY A 47 -6.57 12.18 -6.67
CA GLY A 47 -5.88 13.45 -6.52
C GLY A 47 -6.54 14.63 -7.26
N LYS A 48 -7.40 14.36 -8.25
CA LYS A 48 -8.02 15.39 -9.09
C LYS A 48 -9.29 15.96 -8.47
N ASP A 49 -9.56 17.25 -8.71
CA ASP A 49 -10.78 17.94 -8.25
C ASP A 49 -11.95 17.71 -9.22
N THR A 50 -12.24 16.44 -9.49
CA THR A 50 -13.34 15.98 -10.34
C THR A 50 -14.32 15.13 -9.54
N LEU A 51 -15.55 14.96 -10.06
CA LEU A 51 -16.51 14.04 -9.44
C LEU A 51 -15.99 12.60 -9.43
N GLU A 52 -15.37 12.17 -10.51
CA GLU A 52 -14.76 10.84 -10.63
C GLU A 52 -13.62 10.68 -9.61
N GLY A 53 -12.73 11.67 -9.49
CA GLY A 53 -11.68 11.67 -8.48
C GLY A 53 -12.21 11.58 -7.05
N LEU A 54 -13.31 12.27 -6.75
CA LEU A 54 -13.96 12.18 -5.45
C LEU A 54 -14.54 10.77 -5.20
N LEU A 55 -15.10 10.11 -6.21
CA LEU A 55 -15.61 8.75 -6.07
C LEU A 55 -14.46 7.75 -5.79
N TYR A 56 -13.36 7.84 -6.52
CA TYR A 56 -12.16 7.03 -6.23
C TYR A 56 -11.64 7.29 -4.82
N LEU A 57 -11.57 8.55 -4.40
CA LEU A 57 -11.14 8.89 -3.04
C LEU A 57 -12.01 8.23 -1.97
N VAL A 58 -13.33 8.27 -2.14
CA VAL A 58 -14.28 7.64 -1.21
C VAL A 58 -14.10 6.12 -1.17
N ASP A 59 -13.90 5.47 -2.31
CA ASP A 59 -13.69 4.03 -2.36
C ASP A 59 -12.34 3.61 -1.75
N ILE A 60 -11.28 4.41 -1.97
CA ILE A 60 -9.98 4.19 -1.33
C ILE A 60 -10.10 4.31 0.19
N VAL A 61 -10.72 5.38 0.70
CA VAL A 61 -10.93 5.55 2.16
C VAL A 61 -11.80 4.44 2.73
N TYR A 62 -12.84 4.02 2.01
CA TYR A 62 -13.69 2.90 2.41
C TYR A 62 -12.90 1.59 2.58
N ALA A 63 -12.04 1.25 1.62
CA ALA A 63 -11.19 0.07 1.67
C ALA A 63 -10.16 0.17 2.80
N LEU A 64 -9.51 1.34 2.97
CA LEU A 64 -8.54 1.59 4.05
C LEU A 64 -9.16 1.53 5.45
N CYS A 65 -10.46 1.77 5.58
CA CYS A 65 -11.23 1.63 6.82
C CYS A 65 -11.83 0.22 7.00
N ASP A 66 -11.50 -0.75 6.16
CA ASP A 66 -12.02 -2.13 6.17
C ASP A 66 -13.57 -2.17 6.23
N GLY A 67 -14.22 -1.26 5.52
CA GLY A 67 -15.68 -1.13 5.50
C GLY A 67 -16.33 -0.71 6.82
N SER A 68 -15.56 -0.32 7.82
CA SER A 68 -16.09 0.11 9.14
C SER A 68 -16.83 1.44 9.10
N VAL A 69 -16.72 2.18 7.99
CA VAL A 69 -17.39 3.47 7.74
C VAL A 69 -18.12 3.36 6.40
N THR A 70 -19.34 3.86 6.32
CA THR A 70 -20.07 3.83 5.05
C THR A 70 -19.54 4.88 4.08
N ARG A 71 -19.67 4.62 2.76
CA ARG A 71 -19.31 5.62 1.72
C ARG A 71 -20.03 6.95 1.90
N THR A 72 -21.28 6.90 2.38
CA THR A 72 -22.07 8.12 2.66
C THR A 72 -21.45 8.93 3.80
N ASP A 73 -21.04 8.25 4.87
CA ASP A 73 -20.41 8.94 6.02
C ASP A 73 -19.05 9.52 5.64
N ILE A 74 -18.27 8.80 4.83
CA ILE A 74 -17.00 9.30 4.28
C ILE A 74 -17.25 10.56 3.46
N MET A 75 -18.20 10.52 2.53
CA MET A 75 -18.56 11.67 1.68
C MET A 75 -19.00 12.88 2.51
N GLN A 76 -19.80 12.64 3.55
CA GLN A 76 -20.28 13.70 4.44
C GLN A 76 -19.12 14.28 5.27
N SER A 77 -18.26 13.46 5.81
CA SER A 77 -17.08 13.86 6.58
C SER A 77 -16.12 14.70 5.75
N LEU A 78 -15.83 14.30 4.53
CA LEU A 78 -14.99 15.05 3.60
C LEU A 78 -15.59 16.44 3.28
N LYS A 79 -16.92 16.54 3.10
CA LYS A 79 -17.62 17.82 2.88
C LYS A 79 -17.56 18.71 4.11
N THR A 80 -17.88 18.17 5.27
CA THR A 80 -17.95 18.92 6.53
C THR A 80 -16.59 19.49 6.91
N ASN A 81 -15.55 18.68 6.84
CA ASN A 81 -14.19 19.09 7.15
C ASN A 81 -13.67 20.18 6.20
N THR A 82 -14.03 20.11 4.92
CA THR A 82 -13.66 21.14 3.94
C THR A 82 -14.32 22.48 4.27
N LEU A 83 -15.58 22.47 4.74
CA LEU A 83 -16.33 23.69 5.08
C LEU A 83 -15.92 24.31 6.43
N GLN A 84 -15.44 23.51 7.37
CA GLN A 84 -15.08 23.96 8.74
C GLN A 84 -13.58 24.26 8.92
N GLY A 85 -12.77 24.15 7.85
CA GLY A 85 -11.32 24.40 7.92
C GLY A 85 -10.53 23.35 8.73
N GLY A 86 -11.18 22.27 9.15
CA GLY A 86 -10.55 21.09 9.76
C GLY A 86 -10.17 20.07 8.69
N GLY A 87 -9.10 19.34 8.88
CA GLY A 87 -8.52 18.28 8.07
C GLY A 87 -9.01 18.20 6.62
N SER A 88 -8.45 19.04 5.78
CA SER A 88 -8.93 19.25 4.41
C SER A 88 -8.91 17.94 3.61
N LEU A 89 -9.69 17.87 2.54
CA LEU A 89 -9.61 16.88 1.48
C LEU A 89 -8.15 16.58 1.10
N GLN A 90 -7.31 17.62 1.11
CA GLN A 90 -5.88 17.53 0.87
C GLN A 90 -5.13 16.72 1.95
N THR A 91 -5.51 16.82 3.22
CA THR A 91 -4.91 16.04 4.31
C THR A 91 -5.16 14.54 4.11
N VAL A 92 -6.39 14.18 3.72
CA VAL A 92 -6.74 12.78 3.44
C VAL A 92 -5.97 12.27 2.21
N ARG A 93 -5.89 13.07 1.14
CA ARG A 93 -5.10 12.74 -0.06
C ARG A 93 -3.62 12.53 0.29
N SER A 94 -3.02 13.44 1.02
CA SER A 94 -1.62 13.34 1.45
C SER A 94 -1.37 12.11 2.34
N ALA A 95 -2.31 11.75 3.21
CA ALA A 95 -2.22 10.55 4.03
C ALA A 95 -2.30 9.27 3.19
N ILE A 96 -3.12 9.25 2.14
CA ILE A 96 -3.21 8.14 1.18
C ILE A 96 -1.90 7.98 0.41
N ASP A 97 -1.36 9.08 -0.13
CA ASP A 97 -0.09 9.07 -0.86
C ASP A 97 1.05 8.54 0.02
N LEU A 98 1.14 9.03 1.25
CA LEU A 98 2.15 8.58 2.19
C LEU A 98 1.97 7.11 2.57
N ALA A 99 0.73 6.66 2.85
CA ALA A 99 0.43 5.27 3.15
C ALA A 99 0.78 4.33 2.00
N LEU A 100 0.55 4.77 0.76
CA LEU A 100 0.97 4.01 -0.43
C LEU A 100 2.49 3.86 -0.47
N VAL A 101 3.22 4.98 -0.35
CA VAL A 101 4.70 4.98 -0.38
C VAL A 101 5.26 4.07 0.73
N GLU A 102 4.72 4.12 1.95
CA GLU A 102 5.17 3.26 3.05
C GLU A 102 4.83 1.78 2.86
N SER A 103 3.81 1.48 2.09
CA SER A 103 3.33 0.11 1.85
C SER A 103 3.95 -0.56 0.63
N MET A 104 4.50 0.21 -0.32
CA MET A 104 5.13 -0.30 -1.53
C MET A 104 6.62 -0.63 -1.30
N PRO A 105 7.19 -1.60 -2.04
CA PRO A 105 8.62 -1.87 -2.03
C PRO A 105 9.40 -0.61 -2.38
N GLU A 106 10.60 -0.47 -1.81
CA GLU A 106 11.52 0.57 -2.26
C GLU A 106 11.98 0.26 -3.69
N PRO A 107 12.07 1.30 -4.56
CA PRO A 107 12.64 1.10 -5.88
C PRO A 107 14.08 0.60 -5.72
N THR A 108 14.37 -0.55 -6.26
CA THR A 108 15.73 -1.08 -6.35
C THR A 108 16.31 -0.69 -7.70
N ASP A 109 17.61 -0.39 -7.77
CA ASP A 109 18.32 -0.09 -9.02
C ASP A 109 18.34 -1.30 -10.00
N GLU A 110 18.03 -2.46 -9.53
CA GLU A 110 17.72 -3.59 -10.38
C GLU A 110 16.28 -3.41 -10.88
N ASP A 111 16.16 -3.08 -12.16
CA ASP A 111 14.92 -3.18 -12.94
C ASP A 111 14.34 -4.60 -12.74
N ILE A 112 13.58 -4.79 -11.66
CA ILE A 112 12.57 -5.83 -11.68
C ILE A 112 11.68 -5.40 -12.82
N PRO A 113 11.63 -6.14 -13.94
CA PRO A 113 10.66 -5.81 -14.96
C PRO A 113 9.31 -5.95 -14.28
N VAL A 114 8.82 -4.84 -13.72
CA VAL A 114 7.39 -4.66 -13.57
C VAL A 114 6.90 -4.89 -14.97
N ARG A 115 6.36 -6.06 -15.23
CA ARG A 115 5.63 -6.26 -16.47
C ARG A 115 4.68 -5.10 -16.49
N GLU A 116 4.99 -4.14 -17.36
CA GLU A 116 4.08 -3.12 -17.82
C GLU A 116 2.95 -3.82 -18.59
N ASP A 117 2.22 -4.63 -17.89
CA ASP A 117 0.85 -4.87 -18.25
C ASP A 117 0.22 -3.49 -18.09
N ALA A 118 -0.16 -2.89 -19.20
CA ALA A 118 -0.66 -1.52 -19.31
C ALA A 118 -1.84 -1.17 -18.37
N SER A 119 -2.25 -2.08 -17.51
CA SER A 119 -3.34 -1.98 -16.55
C SER A 119 -2.91 -1.50 -15.16
N GLY A 120 -1.64 -1.67 -14.74
CA GLY A 120 -1.19 -1.42 -13.36
C GLY A 120 -1.90 -2.29 -12.31
N ILE A 121 -2.48 -3.42 -12.74
CA ILE A 121 -3.18 -4.38 -11.87
C ILE A 121 -2.14 -5.25 -11.16
N ILE A 122 -2.28 -5.39 -9.85
CA ILE A 122 -1.42 -6.22 -9.01
C ILE A 122 -2.07 -7.59 -8.83
N GLU A 123 -1.33 -8.67 -9.15
CA GLU A 123 -1.83 -10.04 -9.02
C GLU A 123 -1.79 -10.52 -7.55
N THR A 124 -2.68 -9.97 -6.72
CA THR A 124 -2.76 -10.23 -5.27
C THR A 124 -2.80 -11.73 -4.90
N PRO A 125 -3.47 -12.65 -5.63
CA PRO A 125 -3.48 -14.07 -5.30
C PRO A 125 -2.08 -14.71 -5.34
N LYS A 126 -1.18 -14.25 -6.20
CA LYS A 126 0.21 -14.76 -6.25
C LYS A 126 0.97 -14.46 -4.96
N PHE A 127 0.81 -13.25 -4.42
CA PHE A 127 1.45 -12.86 -3.17
C PHE A 127 0.94 -13.70 -1.99
N LEU A 128 -0.36 -13.97 -1.93
CA LEU A 128 -0.95 -14.82 -0.91
C LEU A 128 -0.37 -16.25 -0.95
N ILE A 129 -0.38 -16.87 -2.13
CA ILE A 129 0.14 -18.24 -2.30
C ILE A 129 1.60 -18.31 -1.85
N ILE A 130 2.43 -17.33 -2.24
CA ILE A 130 3.85 -17.29 -1.87
C ILE A 130 3.99 -17.07 -0.37
N ALA A 131 3.25 -16.15 0.23
CA ALA A 131 3.30 -15.87 1.67
C ALA A 131 2.94 -17.11 2.50
N MET A 132 1.91 -17.82 2.11
CA MET A 132 1.49 -19.05 2.79
C MET A 132 2.50 -20.19 2.57
N ALA A 133 2.92 -20.42 1.33
CA ALA A 133 3.76 -21.58 0.97
C ALA A 133 5.22 -21.44 1.41
N ARG A 134 5.80 -20.22 1.32
CA ARG A 134 7.22 -20.00 1.61
C ARG A 134 7.46 -19.51 3.03
N PHE A 135 6.58 -18.66 3.56
CA PHE A 135 6.81 -18.01 4.84
C PHE A 135 5.97 -18.60 5.97
N GLY A 136 5.05 -19.55 5.65
CA GLY A 136 4.22 -20.23 6.64
C GLY A 136 3.14 -19.34 7.26
N TYR A 137 2.79 -18.23 6.63
CA TYR A 137 1.70 -17.37 7.09
C TYR A 137 0.35 -18.07 6.91
N SER A 138 -0.56 -17.86 7.85
CA SER A 138 -1.97 -18.15 7.63
C SER A 138 -2.55 -17.22 6.56
N GLU A 139 -3.67 -17.60 5.97
CA GLU A 139 -4.35 -16.75 4.97
C GLU A 139 -4.64 -15.35 5.52
N THR A 140 -5.15 -15.24 6.75
CA THR A 140 -5.43 -13.95 7.38
C THR A 140 -4.17 -13.10 7.56
N GLU A 141 -3.06 -13.70 7.96
CA GLU A 141 -1.80 -12.96 8.10
C GLU A 141 -1.27 -12.53 6.73
N ALA A 142 -1.39 -13.37 5.70
CA ALA A 142 -0.97 -13.06 4.35
C ALA A 142 -1.76 -11.89 3.76
N TRP A 143 -3.07 -11.83 3.98
CA TRP A 143 -3.92 -10.71 3.59
C TRP A 143 -3.51 -9.38 4.24
N ASN A 144 -3.00 -9.42 5.46
CA ASN A 144 -2.57 -8.25 6.23
C ASN A 144 -1.11 -7.81 5.95
N LEU A 145 -0.40 -8.47 5.02
CA LEU A 145 0.92 -8.02 4.59
C LEU A 145 0.82 -6.79 3.69
N THR A 146 1.78 -5.87 3.83
CA THR A 146 2.05 -4.87 2.79
C THR A 146 2.96 -5.47 1.72
N LEU A 147 2.95 -4.92 0.51
CA LEU A 147 3.87 -5.35 -0.56
C LEU A 147 5.33 -5.11 -0.17
N ARG A 148 5.64 -4.05 0.58
CA ARG A 148 6.98 -3.79 1.12
C ARG A 148 7.43 -4.93 2.03
N LYS A 149 6.61 -5.31 3.00
CA LYS A 149 6.94 -6.40 3.92
C LYS A 149 7.09 -7.72 3.19
N PHE A 150 6.21 -7.99 2.22
CA PHE A 150 6.32 -9.18 1.38
C PHE A 150 7.65 -9.21 0.62
N SER A 151 8.07 -8.09 0.00
CA SER A 151 9.33 -7.99 -0.71
C SER A 151 10.52 -8.28 0.20
N LEU A 152 10.57 -7.65 1.37
CA LEU A 152 11.64 -7.88 2.36
C LEU A 152 11.73 -9.36 2.80
N LEU A 153 10.58 -10.01 3.04
CA LEU A 153 10.53 -11.43 3.40
C LEU A 153 11.01 -12.31 2.24
N ASN A 154 10.62 -11.99 1.01
CA ASN A 154 11.04 -12.73 -0.16
C ASN A 154 12.55 -12.59 -0.41
N ASP A 155 13.09 -11.38 -0.25
CA ASP A 155 14.54 -11.14 -0.38
C ASP A 155 15.34 -11.90 0.68
N ALA A 156 14.90 -11.87 1.93
CA ALA A 156 15.51 -12.67 2.99
C ALA A 156 15.44 -14.17 2.69
N TYR A 157 14.32 -14.68 2.23
CA TYR A 157 14.15 -16.07 1.85
C TYR A 157 15.08 -16.46 0.72
N MET A 158 15.19 -15.65 -0.33
CA MET A 158 16.06 -15.89 -1.48
C MET A 158 17.53 -15.89 -1.08
N THR A 159 17.93 -14.97 -0.19
CA THR A 159 19.30 -14.89 0.35
C THR A 159 19.65 -16.14 1.18
N ILE A 160 18.79 -16.52 2.13
CA ILE A 160 19.00 -17.69 3.01
C ILE A 160 19.13 -18.99 2.20
N ASN A 161 18.37 -19.11 1.11
CA ASN A 161 18.40 -20.31 0.25
C ASN A 161 19.43 -20.23 -0.89
N GLY A 162 20.31 -19.23 -0.91
CA GLY A 162 21.35 -19.07 -1.92
C GLY A 162 20.82 -18.81 -3.34
N MET A 163 19.58 -18.35 -3.47
CA MET A 163 18.93 -18.04 -4.74
C MET A 163 19.21 -16.60 -5.20
N LYS A 164 19.59 -15.71 -4.30
CA LYS A 164 20.18 -14.39 -4.57
C LYS A 164 21.65 -14.48 -4.14
N LYS A 165 22.58 -14.00 -4.97
CA LYS A 165 23.94 -13.72 -4.48
C LYS A 165 23.78 -12.68 -3.38
N ALA A 166 24.39 -12.93 -2.19
CA ALA A 166 24.63 -11.85 -1.26
C ALA A 166 25.30 -10.75 -2.07
N GLU A 167 24.76 -9.53 -2.04
CA GLU A 167 25.51 -8.38 -2.53
C GLU A 167 26.83 -8.46 -1.81
N ASP A 168 27.91 -8.67 -2.56
CA ASP A 168 29.25 -8.56 -2.03
C ASP A 168 29.31 -7.18 -1.38
N ASP A 169 29.39 -7.15 -0.04
CA ASP A 169 29.83 -5.97 0.68
C ASP A 169 31.20 -5.62 0.09
N TYR A 170 31.19 -4.80 -0.96
CA TYR A 170 32.36 -4.23 -1.56
C TYR A 170 32.94 -3.27 -0.51
N MET A 171 33.63 -3.84 0.48
CA MET A 171 34.63 -3.06 1.21
C MET A 171 35.68 -2.65 0.17
N PRO A 172 35.72 -1.37 -0.20
CA PRO A 172 36.79 -0.92 -1.09
C PRO A 172 38.11 -1.25 -0.43
N LEU A 173 39.01 -1.87 -1.19
CA LEU A 173 40.35 -2.27 -0.76
C LEU A 173 41.18 -1.14 -0.11
N SER A 174 40.70 0.10 -0.16
CA SER A 174 41.28 1.29 0.50
C SER A 174 40.99 1.39 2.00
N MET A 175 40.21 0.49 2.60
CA MET A 175 39.90 0.47 4.04
C MET A 175 40.51 -0.72 4.80
N LEU A 176 41.43 -1.45 4.19
CA LEU A 176 42.23 -2.42 4.91
C LEU A 176 43.44 -1.70 5.55
N PRO A 177 43.70 -1.92 6.87
CA PRO A 177 44.78 -1.27 7.60
C PRO A 177 46.19 -1.67 7.09
#